data_1268ec044c0eabf6f85c45d5c998ba74
#
_entry.id   1268ec044c0eabf6f85c45d5c998ba74
#
_cell.length_a   1.000
_cell.length_b   1.000
_cell.length_c   1.000
_cell.angle_alpha   90.00
_cell.angle_beta   90.00
_cell.angle_gamma   90.00
#
_symmetry.space_group_name_H-M   'P 1'
#
loop_
_entity.id
_entity.type
_entity.pdbx_description
1 polymer ?
#
loop_
_entity_poly.entity_id
_entity_poly.type
_entity_poly.pdbx_seq_one_letter_code
_entity_poly.pdbx_strand_id
1 'polypeptide(L)'
;MRFEAVIFDLFGTLVNHFMSSVGQMHKEMAAVLAVPYEQFNPRWNQTTEMRVVGAFATVEASIEHVLSEMNVDAQAEQIKQAVAIRMGYIKKALRPKAHAISTLNQLKRHRYKTGLLSNCSVEIPLLWPETDFAGAIDTPIFSCLARLKKPDERIYHLACEQLGSKPESCLYIADGEEYELAAAAKIGLQPVLIRSSSEESLSELHREAREWRGPAIATLPEVLALAGIDTTRL
;
A
#
# COMPACT_ATOMS: atom_id res chain seq x y z
N MET A 1 -14.96 -5.18 24.15
CA MET A 1 -14.53 -4.30 23.03
C MET A 1 -15.39 -4.65 21.82
N ARG A 2 -15.75 -3.67 21.00
CA ARG A 2 -16.55 -3.92 19.77
C ARG A 2 -15.70 -4.51 18.66
N PHE A 3 -14.41 -4.16 18.62
CA PHE A 3 -13.43 -4.63 17.64
C PHE A 3 -12.23 -5.28 18.32
N GLU A 4 -11.56 -6.19 17.63
CA GLU A 4 -10.35 -6.90 18.07
C GLU A 4 -9.13 -6.48 17.28
N ALA A 5 -9.33 -6.09 16.02
CA ALA A 5 -8.27 -5.73 15.10
C ALA A 5 -8.59 -4.47 14.30
N VAL A 6 -7.53 -3.79 13.85
CA VAL A 6 -7.61 -2.69 12.90
C VAL A 6 -6.64 -2.99 11.76
N ILE A 7 -7.17 -3.11 10.56
CA ILE A 7 -6.41 -3.36 9.33
C ILE A 7 -6.33 -2.05 8.56
N PHE A 8 -5.15 -1.68 8.12
CA PHE A 8 -4.90 -0.46 7.37
C PHE A 8 -4.46 -0.78 5.94
N ASP A 9 -4.90 0.02 4.99
CA ASP A 9 -4.21 0.18 3.74
C ASP A 9 -2.90 0.97 3.96
N LEU A 10 -2.01 1.00 2.95
CA LEU A 10 -0.70 1.65 3.04
C LEU A 10 -0.69 3.02 2.37
N PHE A 11 -0.76 3.03 1.01
CA PHE A 11 -0.62 4.25 0.22
C PHE A 11 -1.89 5.10 0.28
N GLY A 12 -1.74 6.42 0.51
CA GLY A 12 -2.89 7.27 0.77
C GLY A 12 -3.44 7.18 2.19
N THR A 13 -3.16 6.10 2.92
CA THR A 13 -3.63 5.83 4.28
C THR A 13 -2.55 6.07 5.33
N LEU A 14 -1.56 5.19 5.46
CA LEU A 14 -0.45 5.29 6.42
C LEU A 14 0.75 6.10 5.90
N VAL A 15 0.97 6.08 4.60
CA VAL A 15 1.95 6.90 3.88
C VAL A 15 1.27 7.74 2.81
N ASN A 16 1.93 8.78 2.31
CA ASN A 16 1.40 9.55 1.20
C ASN A 16 1.49 8.75 -0.11
N HIS A 17 0.63 9.09 -1.07
CA HIS A 17 0.88 8.67 -2.44
C HIS A 17 2.18 9.30 -2.94
N PHE A 18 2.92 8.57 -3.77
CA PHE A 18 4.19 9.07 -4.32
C PHE A 18 4.11 9.39 -5.83
N MET A 19 2.88 9.58 -6.35
CA MET A 19 2.60 9.78 -7.76
C MET A 19 3.38 10.94 -8.39
N SER A 20 3.60 12.02 -7.65
CA SER A 20 4.35 13.20 -8.12
C SER A 20 5.82 12.91 -8.46
N SER A 21 6.42 11.89 -7.87
CA SER A 21 7.83 11.51 -8.11
C SER A 21 8.00 10.35 -9.08
N VAL A 22 6.93 9.63 -9.45
CA VAL A 22 6.98 8.44 -10.31
C VAL A 22 7.56 8.75 -11.68
N GLY A 23 7.13 9.82 -12.33
CA GLY A 23 7.64 10.21 -13.64
C GLY A 23 9.14 10.51 -13.63
N GLN A 24 9.65 11.16 -12.57
CA GLN A 24 11.08 11.43 -12.42
C GLN A 24 11.86 10.14 -12.18
N MET A 25 11.37 9.25 -11.32
CA MET A 25 11.96 7.94 -11.08
C MET A 25 12.10 7.14 -12.40
N HIS A 26 11.03 7.07 -13.18
CA HIS A 26 11.07 6.34 -14.46
C HIS A 26 12.02 6.96 -15.48
N LYS A 27 12.16 8.32 -15.50
CA LYS A 27 13.18 9.00 -16.33
C LYS A 27 14.60 8.62 -15.94
N GLU A 28 14.89 8.60 -14.64
CA GLU A 28 16.22 8.21 -14.14
C GLU A 28 16.52 6.74 -14.42
N MET A 29 15.54 5.84 -14.23
CA MET A 29 15.69 4.43 -14.59
C MET A 29 15.96 4.25 -16.09
N ALA A 30 15.18 4.89 -16.96
CA ALA A 30 15.36 4.83 -18.42
C ALA A 30 16.74 5.34 -18.84
N ALA A 31 17.21 6.43 -18.21
CA ALA A 31 18.52 7.01 -18.51
C ALA A 31 19.68 6.04 -18.21
N VAL A 32 19.70 5.38 -17.06
CA VAL A 32 20.77 4.42 -16.72
C VAL A 32 20.68 3.13 -17.53
N LEU A 33 19.47 2.74 -17.95
CA LEU A 33 19.24 1.61 -18.85
C LEU A 33 19.56 1.95 -20.33
N ALA A 34 19.90 3.22 -20.62
CA ALA A 34 20.17 3.74 -21.96
C ALA A 34 19.00 3.51 -22.96
N VAL A 35 17.75 3.66 -22.48
CA VAL A 35 16.54 3.52 -23.29
C VAL A 35 15.73 4.82 -23.31
N PRO A 36 14.96 5.12 -24.40
CA PRO A 36 14.08 6.28 -24.44
C PRO A 36 12.97 6.18 -23.38
N TYR A 37 12.81 7.23 -22.56
CA TYR A 37 11.77 7.31 -21.53
C TYR A 37 10.36 7.09 -22.10
N GLU A 38 10.07 7.67 -23.27
CA GLU A 38 8.77 7.59 -23.94
C GLU A 38 8.40 6.16 -24.35
N GLN A 39 9.39 5.28 -24.49
CA GLN A 39 9.19 3.87 -24.78
C GLN A 39 9.17 3.03 -23.50
N PHE A 40 10.03 3.35 -22.53
CA PHE A 40 10.16 2.62 -21.27
C PHE A 40 8.93 2.83 -20.38
N ASN A 41 8.53 4.08 -20.14
CA ASN A 41 7.48 4.41 -19.18
C ASN A 41 6.12 3.75 -19.47
N PRO A 42 5.58 3.75 -20.70
CA PRO A 42 4.33 3.04 -20.98
C PRO A 42 4.42 1.53 -20.71
N ARG A 43 5.51 0.88 -21.12
CA ARG A 43 5.73 -0.57 -20.93
C ARG A 43 5.85 -0.89 -19.44
N TRP A 44 6.63 -0.09 -18.70
CA TRP A 44 6.72 -0.22 -17.26
C TRP A 44 5.35 -0.13 -16.60
N ASN A 45 4.52 0.83 -16.98
CA ASN A 45 3.17 0.98 -16.42
C ASN A 45 2.25 -0.20 -16.78
N GLN A 46 2.37 -0.78 -17.98
CA GLN A 46 1.62 -1.98 -18.39
C GLN A 46 1.93 -3.21 -17.53
N THR A 47 3.12 -3.28 -16.92
CA THR A 47 3.47 -4.40 -16.02
C THR A 47 2.97 -4.21 -14.58
N THR A 48 2.24 -3.13 -14.27
CA THR A 48 1.82 -2.82 -12.88
C THR A 48 1.02 -3.95 -12.26
N GLU A 49 0.00 -4.48 -12.96
CA GLU A 49 -0.80 -5.61 -12.49
C GLU A 49 0.07 -6.83 -12.19
N MET A 50 0.99 -7.17 -13.10
CA MET A 50 1.91 -8.30 -12.94
C MET A 50 2.80 -8.15 -11.70
N ARG A 51 3.32 -6.94 -11.46
CA ARG A 51 4.13 -6.64 -10.26
C ARG A 51 3.33 -6.77 -8.98
N VAL A 52 2.11 -6.22 -8.97
CA VAL A 52 1.23 -6.20 -7.79
C VAL A 52 0.72 -7.60 -7.42
N VAL A 53 0.53 -8.50 -8.38
CA VAL A 53 0.15 -9.91 -8.11
C VAL A 53 1.37 -10.84 -8.01
N GLY A 54 2.59 -10.30 -7.95
CA GLY A 54 3.80 -11.09 -7.70
C GLY A 54 4.23 -12.00 -8.85
N ALA A 55 3.98 -11.58 -10.11
CA ALA A 55 4.48 -12.30 -11.27
C ALA A 55 6.02 -12.26 -11.39
N PHE A 56 6.64 -11.25 -10.77
CA PHE A 56 8.09 -11.10 -10.72
C PHE A 56 8.60 -11.32 -9.29
N ALA A 57 9.58 -12.20 -9.14
CA ALA A 57 10.18 -12.51 -7.84
C ALA A 57 11.12 -11.39 -7.34
N THR A 58 11.66 -10.57 -8.24
CA THR A 58 12.61 -9.49 -7.93
C THR A 58 12.31 -8.24 -8.76
N VAL A 59 12.89 -7.12 -8.36
CA VAL A 59 12.81 -5.85 -9.10
C VAL A 59 13.54 -5.97 -10.44
N GLU A 60 14.70 -6.63 -10.43
CA GLU A 60 15.50 -6.94 -11.61
C GLU A 60 14.66 -7.66 -12.66
N ALA A 61 13.97 -8.74 -12.27
CA ALA A 61 13.14 -9.52 -13.19
C ALA A 61 12.04 -8.68 -13.86
N SER A 62 11.46 -7.69 -13.16
CA SER A 62 10.48 -6.78 -13.76
C SER A 62 11.12 -5.80 -14.76
N ILE A 63 12.37 -5.36 -14.52
CA ILE A 63 13.12 -4.51 -15.43
C ILE A 63 13.53 -5.31 -16.67
N GLU A 64 14.08 -6.51 -16.49
CA GLU A 64 14.50 -7.41 -17.57
C GLU A 64 13.31 -7.76 -18.48
N HIS A 65 12.13 -8.01 -17.92
CA HIS A 65 10.92 -8.24 -18.69
C HIS A 65 10.59 -7.05 -19.61
N VAL A 66 10.62 -5.82 -19.09
CA VAL A 66 10.35 -4.61 -19.89
C VAL A 66 11.40 -4.41 -20.98
N LEU A 67 12.67 -4.65 -20.67
CA LEU A 67 13.76 -4.56 -21.64
C LEU A 67 13.63 -5.61 -22.76
N SER A 68 13.22 -6.83 -22.41
CA SER A 68 12.94 -7.90 -23.37
C SER A 68 11.82 -7.52 -24.34
N GLU A 69 10.73 -6.90 -23.86
CA GLU A 69 9.66 -6.38 -24.73
C GLU A 69 10.14 -5.24 -25.66
N MET A 70 11.18 -4.54 -25.25
CA MET A 70 11.82 -3.49 -26.06
C MET A 70 12.89 -4.03 -27.01
N ASN A 71 13.23 -5.33 -26.95
CA ASN A 71 14.37 -5.96 -27.63
C ASN A 71 15.70 -5.25 -27.31
N VAL A 72 15.91 -4.92 -26.03
CA VAL A 72 17.11 -4.24 -25.53
C VAL A 72 17.85 -5.15 -24.55
N ASP A 73 19.15 -5.35 -24.82
CA ASP A 73 20.06 -6.00 -23.89
C ASP A 73 20.80 -4.93 -23.07
N ALA A 74 20.47 -4.84 -21.78
CA ALA A 74 21.18 -3.97 -20.85
C ALA A 74 22.26 -4.75 -20.10
N GLN A 75 23.34 -4.05 -19.75
CA GLN A 75 24.40 -4.62 -18.92
C GLN A 75 23.89 -4.83 -17.48
N ALA A 76 24.36 -5.87 -16.80
CA ALA A 76 23.96 -6.17 -15.42
C ALA A 76 24.13 -4.97 -14.47
N GLU A 77 25.17 -4.16 -14.67
CA GLU A 77 25.39 -2.95 -13.86
C GLU A 77 24.34 -1.87 -14.10
N GLN A 78 23.83 -1.71 -15.33
CA GLN A 78 22.73 -0.78 -15.64
C GLN A 78 21.43 -1.20 -14.96
N ILE A 79 21.11 -2.50 -14.97
CA ILE A 79 19.94 -3.07 -14.28
C ILE A 79 20.08 -2.81 -12.78
N LYS A 80 21.23 -3.10 -12.17
CA LYS A 80 21.51 -2.86 -10.77
C LYS A 80 21.34 -1.37 -10.37
N GLN A 81 21.80 -0.45 -11.21
CA GLN A 81 21.61 0.98 -10.99
C GLN A 81 20.13 1.38 -11.08
N ALA A 82 19.38 0.86 -12.04
CA ALA A 82 17.94 1.11 -12.17
C ALA A 82 17.17 0.58 -10.95
N VAL A 83 17.52 -0.61 -10.44
CA VAL A 83 17.00 -1.16 -9.18
C VAL A 83 17.30 -0.22 -8.01
N ALA A 84 18.53 0.24 -7.86
CA ALA A 84 18.93 1.13 -6.77
C ALA A 84 18.15 2.47 -6.81
N ILE A 85 17.93 3.04 -7.99
CA ILE A 85 17.10 4.22 -8.19
C ILE A 85 15.69 3.93 -7.68
N ARG A 86 15.04 2.87 -8.18
CA ARG A 86 13.68 2.51 -7.78
C ARG A 86 13.54 2.28 -6.28
N MET A 87 14.42 1.48 -5.70
CA MET A 87 14.45 1.22 -4.25
C MET A 87 14.61 2.49 -3.43
N GLY A 88 15.46 3.43 -3.89
CA GLY A 88 15.66 4.73 -3.25
C GLY A 88 14.40 5.60 -3.24
N TYR A 89 13.65 5.63 -4.33
CA TYR A 89 12.37 6.36 -4.41
C TYR A 89 11.30 5.72 -3.54
N ILE A 90 11.15 4.39 -3.59
CA ILE A 90 10.17 3.66 -2.76
C ILE A 90 10.49 3.83 -1.27
N LYS A 91 11.76 3.72 -0.87
CA LYS A 91 12.17 3.96 0.53
C LYS A 91 11.75 5.35 1.04
N LYS A 92 11.85 6.37 0.20
CA LYS A 92 11.38 7.72 0.55
C LYS A 92 9.86 7.79 0.66
N ALA A 93 9.13 7.07 -0.20
CA ALA A 93 7.67 7.02 -0.20
C ALA A 93 7.10 6.30 1.04
N LEU A 94 7.85 5.40 1.66
CA LEU A 94 7.45 4.67 2.88
C LEU A 94 7.55 5.50 4.18
N ARG A 95 7.76 6.80 4.10
CA ARG A 95 7.75 7.67 5.29
C ARG A 95 6.34 7.76 5.86
N PRO A 96 6.17 7.52 7.18
CA PRO A 96 4.86 7.60 7.80
C PRO A 96 4.23 9.00 7.68
N LYS A 97 2.91 9.03 7.45
CA LYS A 97 2.12 10.25 7.64
C LYS A 97 2.17 10.69 9.11
N ALA A 98 1.80 11.96 9.33
CA ALA A 98 1.65 12.49 10.69
C ALA A 98 0.76 11.57 11.53
N HIS A 99 1.22 11.26 12.73
CA HIS A 99 0.54 10.40 13.71
C HIS A 99 0.36 8.92 13.32
N ALA A 100 0.84 8.43 12.16
CA ALA A 100 0.67 7.03 11.78
C ALA A 100 1.25 6.07 12.84
N ILE A 101 2.53 6.22 13.16
CA ILE A 101 3.20 5.34 14.14
C ILE A 101 2.63 5.50 15.55
N SER A 102 2.33 6.74 15.98
CA SER A 102 1.74 6.95 17.31
C SER A 102 0.35 6.32 17.44
N THR A 103 -0.49 6.40 16.40
CA THR A 103 -1.81 5.76 16.38
C THR A 103 -1.70 4.23 16.45
N LEU A 104 -0.82 3.63 15.63
CA LEU A 104 -0.56 2.18 15.66
C LEU A 104 -0.07 1.72 17.04
N ASN A 105 0.89 2.44 17.63
CA ASN A 105 1.39 2.13 18.97
C ASN A 105 0.31 2.25 20.06
N GLN A 106 -0.60 3.23 19.95
CA GLN A 106 -1.73 3.33 20.89
C GLN A 106 -2.68 2.16 20.74
N LEU A 107 -3.04 1.74 19.52
CA LEU A 107 -3.86 0.55 19.29
C LEU A 107 -3.23 -0.67 19.97
N LYS A 108 -1.92 -0.91 19.77
CA LYS A 108 -1.18 -2.03 20.39
C LYS A 108 -1.18 -1.95 21.92
N ARG A 109 -0.97 -0.76 22.52
CA ARG A 109 -1.05 -0.57 23.98
C ARG A 109 -2.42 -0.95 24.53
N HIS A 110 -3.48 -0.72 23.76
CA HIS A 110 -4.85 -1.12 24.11
C HIS A 110 -5.21 -2.53 23.64
N ARG A 111 -4.21 -3.35 23.26
CA ARG A 111 -4.32 -4.76 22.87
C ARG A 111 -5.15 -5.02 21.61
N TYR A 112 -5.25 -4.03 20.71
CA TYR A 112 -5.75 -4.25 19.38
C TYR A 112 -4.66 -4.90 18.52
N LYS A 113 -5.04 -5.90 17.74
CA LYS A 113 -4.18 -6.43 16.67
C LYS A 113 -4.13 -5.44 15.52
N THR A 114 -2.95 -5.22 14.96
CA THR A 114 -2.74 -4.28 13.86
C THR A 114 -2.36 -5.03 12.59
N GLY A 115 -3.14 -4.85 11.53
CA GLY A 115 -2.88 -5.44 10.22
C GLY A 115 -2.57 -4.38 9.17
N LEU A 116 -1.87 -4.81 8.12
CA LEU A 116 -1.71 -4.08 6.88
C LEU A 116 -2.24 -4.92 5.72
N LEU A 117 -2.91 -4.28 4.77
CA LEU A 117 -3.33 -4.89 3.52
C LEU A 117 -3.01 -3.95 2.37
N SER A 118 -1.94 -4.23 1.62
CA SER A 118 -1.43 -3.33 0.58
C SER A 118 -1.35 -3.99 -0.79
N ASN A 119 -1.91 -3.31 -1.82
CA ASN A 119 -1.61 -3.60 -3.21
C ASN A 119 -0.23 -3.02 -3.54
N CYS A 120 0.77 -3.88 -3.68
CA CYS A 120 2.15 -3.43 -3.86
C CYS A 120 3.03 -4.43 -4.60
N SER A 121 4.13 -3.96 -5.15
CA SER A 121 5.18 -4.78 -5.74
C SER A 121 6.26 -5.16 -4.71
N VAL A 122 7.17 -6.04 -5.12
CA VAL A 122 8.15 -6.73 -4.26
C VAL A 122 9.07 -5.79 -3.47
N GLU A 123 9.25 -4.54 -3.91
CA GLU A 123 10.06 -3.54 -3.20
C GLU A 123 9.55 -3.26 -1.79
N ILE A 124 8.22 -3.29 -1.61
CA ILE A 124 7.61 -2.97 -0.31
C ILE A 124 7.97 -4.03 0.74
N PRO A 125 7.72 -5.33 0.54
CA PRO A 125 8.14 -6.33 1.52
C PRO A 125 9.68 -6.39 1.72
N LEU A 126 10.49 -6.09 0.69
CA LEU A 126 11.95 -6.03 0.82
C LEU A 126 12.41 -4.88 1.73
N LEU A 127 11.77 -3.72 1.64
CA LEU A 127 12.09 -2.55 2.47
C LEU A 127 11.38 -2.55 3.82
N TRP A 128 10.34 -3.36 4.00
CA TRP A 128 9.48 -3.36 5.19
C TRP A 128 10.25 -3.48 6.51
N PRO A 129 11.23 -4.39 6.66
CA PRO A 129 11.98 -4.55 7.90
C PRO A 129 12.75 -3.29 8.34
N GLU A 130 13.04 -2.38 7.40
CA GLU A 130 13.76 -1.13 7.66
C GLU A 130 12.83 0.06 7.96
N THR A 131 11.49 -0.16 7.93
CA THR A 131 10.50 0.90 8.17
C THR A 131 10.10 0.99 9.64
N ASP A 132 9.62 2.15 10.05
CA ASP A 132 9.03 2.35 11.38
C ASP A 132 7.76 1.49 11.59
N PHE A 133 7.17 0.97 10.52
CA PHE A 133 5.99 0.14 10.55
C PHE A 133 6.25 -1.30 11.01
N ALA A 134 7.45 -1.84 10.77
CA ALA A 134 7.78 -3.25 11.03
C ALA A 134 7.53 -3.68 12.49
N GLY A 135 7.72 -2.75 13.45
CA GLY A 135 7.41 -3.02 14.87
C GLY A 135 5.99 -2.61 15.29
N ALA A 136 5.29 -1.79 14.47
CA ALA A 136 3.99 -1.24 14.79
C ALA A 136 2.82 -2.02 14.18
N ILE A 137 3.05 -2.80 13.13
CA ILE A 137 2.08 -3.69 12.46
C ILE A 137 2.40 -5.13 12.82
N ASP A 138 1.40 -5.86 13.34
CA ASP A 138 1.59 -7.28 13.74
C ASP A 138 1.55 -8.21 12.51
N THR A 139 0.67 -7.91 11.55
CA THR A 139 0.44 -8.78 10.39
C THR A 139 0.37 -7.97 9.11
N PRO A 140 1.47 -7.82 8.36
CA PRO A 140 1.46 -7.19 7.05
C PRO A 140 1.11 -8.20 5.95
N ILE A 141 0.12 -7.87 5.11
CA ILE A 141 -0.25 -8.61 3.90
C ILE A 141 0.13 -7.76 2.68
N PHE A 142 1.03 -8.29 1.88
CA PHE A 142 1.51 -7.70 0.63
C PHE A 142 0.94 -8.49 -0.54
N SER A 143 0.20 -7.84 -1.44
CA SER A 143 -0.46 -8.49 -2.57
C SER A 143 0.49 -9.30 -3.43
N CYS A 144 1.70 -8.79 -3.69
CA CYS A 144 2.72 -9.49 -4.49
C CYS A 144 3.19 -10.81 -3.86
N LEU A 145 3.18 -10.95 -2.54
CA LEU A 145 3.52 -12.19 -1.84
C LEU A 145 2.31 -13.12 -1.73
N ALA A 146 1.13 -12.56 -1.49
CA ALA A 146 -0.12 -13.31 -1.41
C ALA A 146 -0.61 -13.81 -2.78
N ARG A 147 -0.12 -13.22 -3.88
CA ARG A 147 -0.61 -13.43 -5.26
C ARG A 147 -2.11 -13.15 -5.41
N LEU A 148 -2.60 -12.24 -4.58
CA LEU A 148 -3.96 -11.74 -4.53
C LEU A 148 -3.88 -10.23 -4.35
N LYS A 149 -4.81 -9.47 -4.92
CA LYS A 149 -4.87 -8.02 -4.71
C LYS A 149 -6.28 -7.58 -4.36
N LYS A 150 -6.43 -6.47 -3.67
CA LYS A 150 -7.69 -5.76 -3.51
C LYS A 150 -8.22 -5.36 -4.91
N PRO A 151 -9.52 -5.44 -5.17
CA PRO A 151 -10.63 -5.73 -4.25
C PRO A 151 -11.05 -7.21 -4.16
N ASP A 152 -10.20 -8.19 -4.48
CA ASP A 152 -10.53 -9.62 -4.35
C ASP A 152 -10.79 -9.96 -2.87
N GLU A 153 -11.97 -10.53 -2.59
CA GLU A 153 -12.41 -10.87 -1.24
C GLU A 153 -11.44 -11.79 -0.49
N ARG A 154 -10.74 -12.66 -1.22
CA ARG A 154 -9.81 -13.64 -0.64
C ARG A 154 -8.66 -13.00 0.11
N ILE A 155 -8.18 -11.82 -0.31
CA ILE A 155 -7.05 -11.15 0.36
C ILE A 155 -7.46 -10.57 1.72
N TYR A 156 -8.74 -10.13 1.86
CA TYR A 156 -9.26 -9.65 3.15
C TYR A 156 -9.49 -10.81 4.12
N HIS A 157 -10.01 -11.96 3.63
CA HIS A 157 -10.12 -13.17 4.43
C HIS A 157 -8.75 -13.64 4.93
N LEU A 158 -7.72 -13.63 4.06
CA LEU A 158 -6.34 -13.96 4.43
C LEU A 158 -5.83 -13.03 5.55
N ALA A 159 -6.11 -11.71 5.46
CA ALA A 159 -5.70 -10.77 6.50
C ALA A 159 -6.39 -11.06 7.85
N CYS A 160 -7.70 -11.34 7.84
CA CYS A 160 -8.45 -11.71 9.04
C CYS A 160 -7.95 -13.04 9.64
N GLU A 161 -7.69 -14.04 8.82
CA GLU A 161 -7.17 -15.35 9.22
C GLU A 161 -5.80 -15.22 9.89
N GLN A 162 -4.87 -14.51 9.27
CA GLN A 162 -3.52 -14.32 9.83
C GLN A 162 -3.53 -13.47 11.12
N LEU A 163 -4.47 -12.54 11.26
CA LEU A 163 -4.70 -11.82 12.51
C LEU A 163 -5.43 -12.68 13.55
N GLY A 164 -5.99 -13.82 13.18
CA GLY A 164 -6.82 -14.64 14.06
C GLY A 164 -8.01 -13.85 14.59
N SER A 165 -8.70 -13.12 13.72
CA SER A 165 -9.88 -12.29 14.05
C SER A 165 -10.97 -12.52 12.99
N LYS A 166 -12.23 -12.44 13.41
CA LYS A 166 -13.36 -12.53 12.49
C LYS A 166 -13.56 -11.20 11.76
N PRO A 167 -13.98 -11.20 10.47
CA PRO A 167 -14.20 -9.97 9.73
C PRO A 167 -15.05 -8.92 10.45
N GLU A 168 -16.15 -9.32 11.07
CA GLU A 168 -17.07 -8.43 11.80
C GLU A 168 -16.45 -7.80 13.05
N SER A 169 -15.33 -8.33 13.53
CA SER A 169 -14.55 -7.79 14.65
C SER A 169 -13.36 -6.92 14.18
N CYS A 170 -13.26 -6.62 12.89
CA CYS A 170 -12.16 -5.85 12.31
C CYS A 170 -12.64 -4.51 11.75
N LEU A 171 -11.96 -3.41 12.10
CA LEU A 171 -12.00 -2.17 11.32
C LEU A 171 -11.08 -2.29 10.12
N TYR A 172 -11.49 -1.72 8.98
CA TYR A 172 -10.64 -1.57 7.80
C TYR A 172 -10.54 -0.08 7.44
N ILE A 173 -9.34 0.48 7.52
CA ILE A 173 -9.07 1.90 7.29
C ILE A 173 -8.36 2.07 5.96
N ALA A 174 -8.96 2.79 5.02
CA ALA A 174 -8.39 2.97 3.68
C ALA A 174 -8.86 4.28 3.03
N ASP A 175 -8.19 4.71 1.98
CA ASP A 175 -8.49 5.94 1.26
C ASP A 175 -9.52 5.77 0.12
N GLY A 176 -10.00 4.54 -0.12
CA GLY A 176 -11.05 4.23 -1.09
C GLY A 176 -10.54 4.12 -2.53
N GLU A 177 -9.33 3.64 -2.74
CA GLU A 177 -8.80 3.29 -4.05
C GLU A 177 -9.42 1.95 -4.53
N GLU A 178 -9.72 1.85 -5.81
CA GLU A 178 -10.14 0.60 -6.48
C GLU A 178 -11.31 -0.17 -5.80
N TYR A 179 -12.28 0.50 -5.17
CA TYR A 179 -13.44 -0.11 -4.51
C TYR A 179 -13.10 -1.04 -3.33
N GLU A 180 -11.99 -0.77 -2.66
CA GLU A 180 -11.50 -1.59 -1.55
C GLU A 180 -12.41 -1.56 -0.30
N LEU A 181 -13.08 -0.43 -0.04
CA LEU A 181 -14.00 -0.30 1.11
C LEU A 181 -15.27 -1.14 0.89
N ALA A 182 -15.83 -1.12 -0.32
CA ALA A 182 -16.99 -1.92 -0.67
C ALA A 182 -16.68 -3.42 -0.60
N ALA A 183 -15.50 -3.83 -1.07
CA ALA A 183 -15.05 -5.22 -0.98
C ALA A 183 -14.84 -5.66 0.48
N ALA A 184 -14.26 -4.81 1.32
CA ALA A 184 -14.13 -5.07 2.75
C ALA A 184 -15.49 -5.21 3.45
N ALA A 185 -16.46 -4.33 3.13
CA ALA A 185 -17.81 -4.40 3.67
C ALA A 185 -18.53 -5.71 3.30
N LYS A 186 -18.33 -6.18 2.07
CA LYS A 186 -19.00 -7.38 1.55
C LYS A 186 -18.65 -8.64 2.31
N ILE A 187 -17.44 -8.74 2.86
CA ILE A 187 -17.01 -9.87 3.69
C ILE A 187 -17.26 -9.66 5.19
N GLY A 188 -17.86 -8.52 5.58
CA GLY A 188 -18.24 -8.22 6.97
C GLY A 188 -17.26 -7.36 7.76
N LEU A 189 -16.13 -6.92 7.19
CA LEU A 189 -15.29 -5.91 7.81
C LEU A 189 -16.08 -4.60 8.02
N GLN A 190 -15.63 -3.77 8.95
CA GLN A 190 -16.22 -2.43 9.17
C GLN A 190 -15.32 -1.39 8.49
N PRO A 191 -15.59 -1.02 7.22
CA PRO A 191 -14.73 -0.08 6.49
C PRO A 191 -14.95 1.35 6.93
N VAL A 192 -13.87 2.10 6.97
CA VAL A 192 -13.82 3.52 7.31
C VAL A 192 -12.94 4.22 6.28
N LEU A 193 -13.49 5.19 5.60
CA LEU A 193 -12.74 6.02 4.67
C LEU A 193 -11.86 7.00 5.45
N ILE A 194 -10.56 7.04 5.17
CA ILE A 194 -9.73 8.18 5.57
C ILE A 194 -9.65 9.19 4.41
N ARG A 195 -10.14 10.42 4.64
CA ARG A 195 -10.13 11.46 3.60
C ARG A 195 -8.77 12.13 3.54
N SER A 196 -8.10 12.04 2.41
CA SER A 196 -6.93 12.86 2.16
C SER A 196 -7.34 14.31 1.92
N SER A 197 -6.57 15.25 2.45
CA SER A 197 -6.72 16.70 2.16
C SER A 197 -6.04 17.10 0.84
N SER A 198 -5.36 16.17 0.16
CA SER A 198 -4.62 16.44 -1.07
C SER A 198 -5.52 16.33 -2.31
N GLU A 199 -5.18 17.08 -3.36
CA GLU A 199 -5.85 17.01 -4.69
C GLU A 199 -5.74 15.62 -5.35
N GLU A 200 -4.86 14.75 -4.86
CA GLU A 200 -4.66 13.38 -5.35
C GLU A 200 -5.92 12.51 -5.20
N SER A 201 -6.80 12.83 -4.26
CA SER A 201 -8.10 12.16 -4.08
C SER A 201 -9.11 12.39 -5.22
N LEU A 202 -8.75 13.18 -6.23
CA LEU A 202 -9.60 13.49 -7.39
C LEU A 202 -9.42 12.55 -8.59
N SER A 203 -8.46 11.63 -8.53
CA SER A 203 -8.24 10.66 -9.62
C SER A 203 -9.43 9.70 -9.79
N GLU A 204 -9.55 9.09 -10.98
CA GLU A 204 -10.57 8.06 -11.24
C GLU A 204 -10.41 6.84 -10.32
N LEU A 205 -9.19 6.55 -9.88
CA LEU A 205 -8.90 5.46 -8.93
C LEU A 205 -9.63 5.65 -7.59
N HIS A 206 -9.85 6.91 -7.15
CA HIS A 206 -10.56 7.24 -5.91
C HIS A 206 -12.07 7.51 -6.12
N ARG A 207 -12.69 6.92 -7.14
CA ARG A 207 -14.13 7.07 -7.39
C ARG A 207 -14.95 6.63 -6.17
N GLU A 208 -14.58 5.53 -5.53
CA GLU A 208 -15.25 5.05 -4.33
C GLU A 208 -15.22 6.09 -3.20
N ALA A 209 -14.07 6.75 -2.97
CA ALA A 209 -13.94 7.77 -1.94
C ALA A 209 -14.91 8.96 -2.13
N ARG A 210 -15.19 9.33 -3.39
CA ARG A 210 -16.18 10.38 -3.72
C ARG A 210 -17.61 9.92 -3.50
N GLU A 211 -17.90 8.66 -3.79
CA GLU A 211 -19.24 8.06 -3.69
C GLU A 211 -19.55 7.53 -2.28
N TRP A 212 -18.53 7.41 -1.42
CA TRP A 212 -18.65 6.79 -0.10
C TRP A 212 -19.63 7.52 0.81
N ARG A 213 -20.56 6.76 1.40
CA ARG A 213 -21.58 7.24 2.35
C ARG A 213 -21.47 6.60 3.74
N GLY A 214 -20.48 5.69 3.93
CA GLY A 214 -20.18 5.05 5.19
C GLY A 214 -19.38 5.94 6.15
N PRO A 215 -18.89 5.38 7.26
CA PRO A 215 -18.02 6.08 8.19
C PRO A 215 -16.78 6.66 7.53
N ALA A 216 -16.39 7.87 7.93
CA ALA A 216 -15.21 8.54 7.43
C ALA A 216 -14.51 9.31 8.54
N ILE A 217 -13.17 9.42 8.42
CA ILE A 217 -12.29 10.19 9.30
C ILE A 217 -11.41 11.12 8.44
N ALA A 218 -10.89 12.17 9.06
CA ALA A 218 -9.95 13.09 8.42
C ALA A 218 -8.49 12.80 8.82
N THR A 219 -8.26 12.20 9.98
CA THR A 219 -6.94 11.98 10.55
C THR A 219 -6.81 10.59 11.18
N LEU A 220 -5.60 10.05 11.18
CA LEU A 220 -5.32 8.74 11.79
C LEU A 220 -5.66 8.63 13.28
N PRO A 221 -5.43 9.66 14.15
CA PRO A 221 -5.83 9.58 15.54
C PRO A 221 -7.32 9.33 15.79
N GLU A 222 -8.20 9.70 14.87
CA GLU A 222 -9.64 9.45 14.99
C GLU A 222 -10.00 7.95 15.00
N VAL A 223 -9.12 7.10 14.47
CA VAL A 223 -9.24 5.63 14.54
C VAL A 223 -9.32 5.16 15.99
N LEU A 224 -8.62 5.82 16.92
CA LEU A 224 -8.63 5.47 18.34
C LEU A 224 -10.03 5.61 18.94
N ALA A 225 -10.75 6.69 18.63
CA ALA A 225 -12.12 6.89 19.08
C ALA A 225 -13.08 5.83 18.48
N LEU A 226 -12.92 5.48 17.21
CA LEU A 226 -13.68 4.40 16.56
C LEU A 226 -13.43 3.04 17.22
N ALA A 227 -12.19 2.79 17.65
CA ALA A 227 -11.83 1.62 18.43
C ALA A 227 -12.34 1.67 19.90
N GLY A 228 -12.94 2.78 20.34
CA GLY A 228 -13.43 2.95 21.72
C GLY A 228 -12.34 3.30 22.74
N ILE A 229 -11.22 3.85 22.27
CA ILE A 229 -10.13 4.33 23.11
C ILE A 229 -10.41 5.80 23.47
N ASP A 230 -10.44 6.11 24.75
CA ASP A 230 -10.59 7.47 25.25
C ASP A 230 -9.32 8.29 24.96
N THR A 231 -9.44 9.24 24.06
CA THR A 231 -8.33 10.12 23.63
C THR A 231 -8.20 11.39 24.49
N THR A 232 -9.10 11.63 25.45
CA THR A 232 -9.06 12.84 26.30
C THR A 232 -7.90 12.82 27.30
N ARG A 233 -7.20 11.70 27.43
CA ARG A 233 -6.09 11.48 28.37
C ARG A 233 -4.74 11.24 27.66
N LEU A 234 -4.68 11.43 26.35
CA LEU A 234 -3.49 11.32 25.51
C LEU A 234 -2.90 12.70 25.22
#